data_cca30ba2f6846181090757acf88dd9d8
#
_entry.id   cca30ba2f6846181090757acf88dd9d8
#
_cell.length_a   1.000
_cell.length_b   1.000
_cell.length_c   1.000
_cell.angle_alpha   90.00
_cell.angle_beta   90.00
_cell.angle_gamma   90.00
#
_symmetry.space_group_name_H-M   'P 1'
#
loop_
_entity.id
_entity.type
_entity.pdbx_description
1 polymer ?
#
loop_
_entity_poly.entity_id
_entity_poly.type
_entity_poly.pdbx_seq_one_letter_code
_entity_poly.pdbx_strand_id
1 'polypeptide(L)'
;MDKVREAVIALRKQNLSIYDISRALEEAGSPLSPAAISLILKEEGFTRLPRRRDEERPPGTRPDVSPVADVRQLDLSSRQFRTRFGGLFLFLPYLAQIPFDQLMEQAGLPGSKMIPVGQAMRSLLALKLFGNARHSHVMSDVLDEGLALFAGLNRIPKRAFLTEYSGRIDPACYPKLLTLWFDAMGALGLSRGHSFDLDFHTIPFHGEDALVEKHYVSKRSRRQKGILAFLAQDADSRVFCYANAEVRKSDQHDEILRFVDFWKARAGTLPKELIFDSKLTTYANLNRLNQMGIAFITLRRRSRQLLADIQDTPVSAWRRIELEAVSRAYRTPKILDSKITLTDYPSLSG
;
A
#
# COMPACT_ATOMS: atom_id res chain seq x y z
N MET A 1 -30.76 7.49 -46.18
CA MET A 1 -30.04 7.84 -44.93
C MET A 1 -30.96 8.38 -43.85
N ASP A 2 -31.96 9.21 -44.20
CA ASP A 2 -32.83 9.84 -43.19
C ASP A 2 -33.66 8.86 -42.36
N LYS A 3 -34.23 7.80 -42.96
CA LYS A 3 -35.00 6.79 -42.22
C LYS A 3 -34.19 6.02 -41.17
N VAL A 4 -32.90 5.73 -41.44
CA VAL A 4 -32.04 5.05 -40.48
C VAL A 4 -31.64 6.01 -39.34
N ARG A 5 -31.42 7.27 -39.65
CA ARG A 5 -31.15 8.32 -38.66
C ARG A 5 -32.34 8.54 -37.71
N GLU A 6 -33.55 8.58 -38.27
CA GLU A 6 -34.79 8.66 -37.49
C GLU A 6 -34.98 7.43 -36.60
N ALA A 7 -34.69 6.23 -37.11
CA ALA A 7 -34.72 4.99 -36.31
C ALA A 7 -33.73 5.02 -35.14
N VAL A 8 -32.50 5.50 -35.37
CA VAL A 8 -31.49 5.67 -34.29
C VAL A 8 -32.01 6.62 -33.20
N ILE A 9 -32.61 7.74 -33.61
CA ILE A 9 -33.19 8.74 -32.69
C ILE A 9 -34.37 8.14 -31.91
N ALA A 10 -35.26 7.42 -32.57
CA ALA A 10 -36.42 6.78 -31.93
C ALA A 10 -35.99 5.73 -30.90
N LEU A 11 -35.02 4.89 -31.25
CA LEU A 11 -34.48 3.89 -30.36
C LEU A 11 -33.72 4.52 -29.16
N ARG A 12 -33.03 5.65 -29.40
CA ARG A 12 -32.37 6.39 -28.32
C ARG A 12 -33.36 7.00 -27.34
N LYS A 13 -34.47 7.51 -27.83
CA LYS A 13 -35.58 8.02 -26.97
C LYS A 13 -36.18 6.93 -26.08
N GLN A 14 -36.06 5.66 -26.47
CA GLN A 14 -36.41 4.50 -25.65
C GLN A 14 -35.31 4.10 -24.67
N ASN A 15 -34.31 4.95 -24.46
CA ASN A 15 -33.19 4.73 -23.53
C ASN A 15 -32.22 3.57 -23.89
N LEU A 16 -32.20 3.21 -25.17
CA LEU A 16 -31.29 2.15 -25.67
C LEU A 16 -29.85 2.65 -25.80
N SER A 17 -28.88 1.78 -25.51
CA SER A 17 -27.46 2.09 -25.69
C SER A 17 -27.07 2.00 -27.17
N ILE A 18 -25.91 2.55 -27.52
CA ILE A 18 -25.36 2.44 -28.90
C ILE A 18 -25.23 0.99 -29.38
N TYR A 19 -24.97 0.06 -28.46
CA TYR A 19 -24.87 -1.38 -28.78
C TYR A 19 -26.24 -2.01 -28.94
N ASP A 20 -27.22 -1.63 -28.14
CA ASP A 20 -28.60 -2.12 -28.27
C ASP A 20 -29.21 -1.59 -29.58
N ILE A 21 -28.96 -0.32 -29.92
CA ILE A 21 -29.40 0.30 -31.18
C ILE A 21 -28.76 -0.39 -32.38
N SER A 22 -27.44 -0.69 -32.30
CA SER A 22 -26.73 -1.42 -33.39
C SER A 22 -27.37 -2.77 -33.66
N ARG A 23 -27.71 -3.52 -32.61
CA ARG A 23 -28.36 -4.82 -32.71
C ARG A 23 -29.78 -4.73 -33.28
N ALA A 24 -30.58 -3.77 -32.78
CA ALA A 24 -31.93 -3.56 -33.28
C ALA A 24 -31.96 -3.16 -34.74
N LEU A 25 -30.96 -2.37 -35.18
CA LEU A 25 -30.83 -2.00 -36.61
C LEU A 25 -30.33 -3.16 -37.46
N GLU A 26 -29.49 -4.03 -36.94
CA GLU A 26 -29.06 -5.26 -37.64
C GLU A 26 -30.24 -6.21 -37.82
N GLU A 27 -31.06 -6.43 -36.81
CA GLU A 27 -32.30 -7.23 -36.88
C GLU A 27 -33.32 -6.63 -37.86
N ALA A 28 -33.36 -5.28 -37.98
CA ALA A 28 -34.20 -4.56 -38.94
C ALA A 28 -33.61 -4.50 -40.37
N GLY A 29 -32.49 -5.19 -40.66
CA GLY A 29 -31.85 -5.22 -41.98
C GLY A 29 -31.14 -3.92 -42.39
N SER A 30 -30.87 -3.03 -41.45
CA SER A 30 -30.18 -1.75 -41.71
C SER A 30 -28.97 -1.58 -40.76
N PRO A 31 -27.94 -2.44 -40.87
CA PRO A 31 -26.85 -2.50 -39.88
C PRO A 31 -26.02 -1.20 -39.84
N LEU A 32 -25.80 -0.69 -38.64
CA LEU A 32 -24.89 0.40 -38.38
C LEU A 32 -23.93 0.04 -37.24
N SER A 33 -22.67 0.45 -37.42
CA SER A 33 -21.67 0.26 -36.35
C SER A 33 -21.97 1.13 -35.15
N PRO A 34 -21.62 0.70 -33.91
CA PRO A 34 -21.77 1.53 -32.70
C PRO A 34 -21.07 2.88 -32.80
N ALA A 35 -19.98 2.97 -33.57
CA ALA A 35 -19.27 4.23 -33.80
C ALA A 35 -20.10 5.20 -34.66
N ALA A 36 -20.72 4.70 -35.74
CA ALA A 36 -21.61 5.52 -36.60
C ALA A 36 -22.83 6.00 -35.82
N ILE A 37 -23.45 5.12 -35.01
CA ILE A 37 -24.60 5.48 -34.14
C ILE A 37 -24.18 6.56 -33.14
N SER A 38 -23.00 6.42 -32.52
CA SER A 38 -22.48 7.43 -31.58
C SER A 38 -22.29 8.80 -32.24
N LEU A 39 -21.86 8.83 -33.49
CA LEU A 39 -21.70 10.06 -34.27
C LEU A 39 -23.05 10.73 -34.54
N ILE A 40 -24.02 9.97 -35.04
CA ILE A 40 -25.39 10.45 -35.28
C ILE A 40 -25.99 11.03 -34.01
N LEU A 41 -25.91 10.32 -32.87
CA LEU A 41 -26.48 10.76 -31.62
C LEU A 41 -25.78 12.04 -31.08
N LYS A 42 -24.50 12.20 -31.32
CA LYS A 42 -23.74 13.40 -30.97
C LYS A 42 -24.18 14.61 -31.82
N GLU A 43 -24.35 14.40 -33.13
CA GLU A 43 -24.86 15.42 -34.05
C GLU A 43 -26.28 15.90 -33.68
N GLU A 44 -27.11 14.97 -33.21
CA GLU A 44 -28.47 15.23 -32.74
C GLU A 44 -28.55 15.76 -31.30
N GLY A 45 -27.40 16.04 -30.67
CA GLY A 45 -27.34 16.66 -29.35
C GLY A 45 -27.65 15.72 -28.17
N PHE A 46 -27.72 14.41 -28.41
CA PHE A 46 -27.93 13.47 -27.32
C PHE A 46 -26.69 13.37 -26.42
N THR A 47 -26.90 13.56 -25.13
CA THR A 47 -25.85 13.32 -24.11
C THR A 47 -25.60 11.82 -23.91
N ARG A 48 -24.47 11.52 -23.29
CA ARG A 48 -24.13 10.15 -22.89
C ARG A 48 -25.19 9.59 -21.94
N LEU A 49 -25.67 8.36 -22.15
CA LEU A 49 -26.61 7.73 -21.22
C LEU A 49 -25.98 7.59 -19.84
N PRO A 50 -26.72 7.93 -18.77
CA PRO A 50 -26.33 7.60 -17.42
C PRO A 50 -26.26 6.07 -17.27
N ARG A 51 -25.55 5.60 -16.24
CA ARG A 51 -25.44 4.17 -15.95
C ARG A 51 -26.83 3.60 -15.66
N ARG A 52 -27.32 2.76 -16.54
CA ARG A 52 -28.63 2.11 -16.41
C ARG A 52 -28.62 1.06 -15.28
N ARG A 53 -29.73 0.91 -14.59
CA ARG A 53 -29.99 -0.22 -13.69
C ARG A 53 -30.19 -1.49 -14.51
N ASP A 54 -30.02 -2.64 -13.89
CA ASP A 54 -30.16 -3.93 -14.57
C ASP A 54 -31.56 -4.16 -15.15
N GLU A 55 -32.58 -3.64 -14.48
CA GLU A 55 -34.01 -3.68 -14.87
C GLU A 55 -34.30 -2.84 -16.13
N GLU A 56 -33.48 -1.82 -16.39
CA GLU A 56 -33.62 -0.91 -17.54
C GLU A 56 -32.91 -1.42 -18.81
N ARG A 57 -32.33 -2.62 -18.73
CA ARG A 57 -31.61 -3.22 -19.87
C ARG A 57 -32.53 -4.16 -20.63
N PRO A 58 -32.49 -4.14 -21.99
CA PRO A 58 -33.25 -5.10 -22.78
C PRO A 58 -32.92 -6.54 -22.38
N PRO A 59 -33.91 -7.46 -22.35
CA PRO A 59 -33.67 -8.88 -22.17
C PRO A 59 -32.67 -9.42 -23.20
N GLY A 60 -31.80 -10.34 -22.78
CA GLY A 60 -30.79 -10.96 -23.68
C GLY A 60 -29.57 -10.09 -24.03
N THR A 61 -29.45 -8.87 -23.50
CA THR A 61 -28.28 -8.01 -23.72
C THR A 61 -27.06 -8.37 -22.85
N ARG A 62 -27.25 -9.24 -21.87
CA ARG A 62 -26.14 -9.92 -21.17
C ARG A 62 -25.87 -11.24 -21.84
N PRO A 63 -24.62 -11.53 -22.24
CA PRO A 63 -24.25 -12.90 -22.48
C PRO A 63 -24.56 -13.69 -21.19
N ASP A 64 -25.12 -14.89 -21.31
CA ASP A 64 -25.21 -15.83 -20.20
C ASP A 64 -23.83 -15.87 -19.54
N VAL A 65 -23.79 -15.38 -18.31
CA VAL A 65 -22.52 -15.29 -17.59
C VAL A 65 -22.11 -16.72 -17.32
N SER A 66 -21.12 -17.20 -18.10
CA SER A 66 -20.52 -18.50 -17.81
C SER A 66 -20.19 -18.52 -16.29
N PRO A 67 -20.52 -19.59 -15.56
CA PRO A 67 -20.14 -19.74 -14.14
C PRO A 67 -18.67 -19.42 -13.88
N VAL A 68 -17.79 -19.69 -14.84
CA VAL A 68 -16.35 -19.36 -14.81
C VAL A 68 -16.08 -17.85 -14.78
N ALA A 69 -17.01 -17.04 -15.25
CA ALA A 69 -16.91 -15.58 -15.23
C ALA A 69 -17.53 -14.94 -13.97
N ASP A 70 -18.28 -15.69 -13.17
CA ASP A 70 -18.82 -15.21 -11.89
C ASP A 70 -17.71 -15.27 -10.83
N VAL A 71 -17.15 -14.11 -10.49
CA VAL A 71 -16.09 -13.98 -9.47
C VAL A 71 -16.56 -14.40 -8.06
N ARG A 72 -17.86 -14.53 -7.84
CA ARG A 72 -18.45 -14.93 -6.54
C ARG A 72 -18.48 -16.44 -6.36
N GLN A 73 -18.51 -17.19 -7.46
CA GLN A 73 -18.58 -18.66 -7.43
C GLN A 73 -17.23 -19.21 -7.85
N LEU A 74 -16.37 -19.42 -6.87
CA LEU A 74 -15.09 -20.05 -7.11
C LEU A 74 -15.30 -21.49 -7.57
N ASP A 75 -14.86 -21.78 -8.78
CA ASP A 75 -14.90 -23.13 -9.31
C ASP A 75 -13.74 -23.95 -8.75
N LEU A 76 -14.06 -24.87 -7.84
CA LEU A 76 -13.14 -25.81 -7.20
C LEU A 76 -13.18 -27.20 -7.82
N SER A 77 -13.80 -27.37 -8.99
CA SER A 77 -13.76 -28.65 -9.72
C SER A 77 -12.32 -29.05 -10.04
N SER A 78 -12.08 -30.37 -10.04
CA SER A 78 -10.76 -30.91 -10.39
C SER A 78 -10.44 -30.60 -11.83
N ARG A 79 -9.38 -29.84 -12.06
CA ARG A 79 -8.90 -29.45 -13.39
C ARG A 79 -7.41 -29.21 -13.40
N GLN A 80 -6.82 -29.27 -14.58
CA GLN A 80 -5.41 -28.93 -14.79
C GLN A 80 -5.31 -27.59 -15.51
N PHE A 81 -4.44 -26.72 -15.01
CA PHE A 81 -4.11 -25.45 -15.64
C PHE A 81 -2.62 -25.13 -15.46
N ARG A 82 -2.12 -24.26 -16.31
CA ARG A 82 -0.76 -23.73 -16.18
C ARG A 82 -0.79 -22.35 -15.58
N THR A 83 0.07 -22.12 -14.61
CA THR A 83 0.24 -20.80 -13.98
C THR A 83 1.71 -20.51 -13.75
N ARG A 84 2.10 -19.25 -13.89
CA ARG A 84 3.42 -18.76 -13.46
C ARG A 84 3.44 -18.31 -12.00
N PHE A 85 2.31 -18.32 -11.32
CA PHE A 85 2.12 -17.87 -9.96
C PHE A 85 2.09 -19.01 -8.93
N GLY A 86 2.49 -20.22 -9.31
CA GLY A 86 2.48 -21.39 -8.42
C GLY A 86 3.21 -21.16 -7.10
N GLY A 87 4.30 -20.38 -7.09
CA GLY A 87 5.03 -20.01 -5.88
C GLY A 87 4.21 -19.24 -4.82
N LEU A 88 3.13 -18.56 -5.21
CA LEU A 88 2.25 -17.88 -4.25
C LEU A 88 1.58 -18.85 -3.27
N PHE A 89 1.28 -20.07 -3.72
CA PHE A 89 0.62 -21.08 -2.88
C PHE A 89 1.49 -21.52 -1.70
N LEU A 90 2.80 -21.31 -1.75
CA LEU A 90 3.72 -21.57 -0.63
C LEU A 90 3.46 -20.64 0.57
N PHE A 91 2.79 -19.50 0.36
CA PHE A 91 2.41 -18.57 1.42
C PHE A 91 1.09 -18.95 2.12
N LEU A 92 0.27 -19.84 1.54
CA LEU A 92 -1.04 -20.19 2.13
C LEU A 92 -0.95 -20.75 3.54
N PRO A 93 0.02 -21.63 3.91
CA PRO A 93 0.13 -22.13 5.29
C PRO A 93 0.40 -21.01 6.31
N TYR A 94 1.10 -19.95 5.90
CA TYR A 94 1.35 -18.78 6.75
C TYR A 94 0.13 -17.88 6.85
N LEU A 95 -0.54 -17.64 5.72
CA LEU A 95 -1.77 -16.85 5.69
C LEU A 95 -2.90 -17.51 6.47
N ALA A 96 -2.97 -18.85 6.50
CA ALA A 96 -3.95 -19.60 7.27
C ALA A 96 -3.80 -19.44 8.80
N GLN A 97 -2.63 -19.02 9.29
CA GLN A 97 -2.40 -18.72 10.70
C GLN A 97 -2.92 -17.34 11.11
N ILE A 98 -3.19 -16.48 10.15
CA ILE A 98 -3.67 -15.12 10.37
C ILE A 98 -5.16 -15.08 10.00
N PRO A 99 -6.06 -14.56 10.84
CA PRO A 99 -7.48 -14.39 10.49
C PRO A 99 -7.66 -13.23 9.49
N PHE A 100 -6.99 -13.33 8.33
CA PHE A 100 -6.78 -12.24 7.38
C PHE A 100 -8.08 -11.58 6.93
N ASP A 101 -9.06 -12.39 6.49
CA ASP A 101 -10.33 -11.86 5.99
C ASP A 101 -11.11 -11.16 7.12
N GLN A 102 -11.11 -11.75 8.31
CA GLN A 102 -11.76 -11.18 9.48
C GLN A 102 -11.15 -9.85 9.91
N LEU A 103 -9.81 -9.73 9.87
CA LEU A 103 -9.12 -8.47 10.16
C LEU A 103 -9.54 -7.35 9.19
N MET A 104 -9.63 -7.67 7.89
CA MET A 104 -10.02 -6.71 6.86
C MET A 104 -11.49 -6.26 7.03
N GLU A 105 -12.38 -7.18 7.36
CA GLU A 105 -13.79 -6.90 7.64
C GLU A 105 -13.97 -6.07 8.91
N GLN A 106 -13.32 -6.45 10.00
CA GLN A 106 -13.38 -5.72 11.28
C GLN A 106 -12.80 -4.33 11.18
N ALA A 107 -11.76 -4.13 10.38
CA ALA A 107 -11.21 -2.82 10.10
C ALA A 107 -12.17 -1.92 9.29
N GLY A 108 -13.18 -2.49 8.64
CA GLY A 108 -14.16 -1.77 7.84
C GLY A 108 -13.68 -1.46 6.42
N LEU A 109 -12.72 -2.22 5.90
CA LEU A 109 -12.25 -2.04 4.52
C LEU A 109 -13.37 -2.35 3.52
N PRO A 110 -13.43 -1.62 2.38
CA PRO A 110 -14.53 -1.77 1.42
C PRO A 110 -14.48 -3.11 0.69
N GLY A 111 -15.63 -3.71 0.53
CA GLY A 111 -15.87 -4.89 -0.29
C GLY A 111 -17.15 -4.72 -1.09
N SER A 112 -17.44 -5.67 -1.97
CA SER A 112 -18.69 -5.75 -2.71
C SER A 112 -19.18 -7.19 -2.76
N LYS A 113 -20.46 -7.38 -3.16
CA LYS A 113 -21.00 -8.74 -3.38
C LYS A 113 -20.20 -9.53 -4.42
N MET A 114 -19.58 -8.86 -5.40
CA MET A 114 -18.77 -9.51 -6.45
C MET A 114 -17.31 -9.74 -6.03
N ILE A 115 -16.74 -8.81 -5.27
CA ILE A 115 -15.37 -8.90 -4.78
C ILE A 115 -15.41 -8.56 -3.30
N PRO A 116 -15.59 -9.55 -2.42
CA PRO A 116 -15.54 -9.35 -0.99
C PRO A 116 -14.19 -8.78 -0.52
N VAL A 117 -14.17 -8.16 0.65
CA VAL A 117 -12.98 -7.44 1.13
C VAL A 117 -11.74 -8.32 1.24
N GLY A 118 -11.88 -9.55 1.76
CA GLY A 118 -10.76 -10.49 1.88
C GLY A 118 -10.14 -10.82 0.54
N GLN A 119 -10.98 -11.08 -0.49
CA GLN A 119 -10.52 -11.35 -1.84
C GLN A 119 -9.87 -10.13 -2.51
N ALA A 120 -10.42 -8.93 -2.26
CA ALA A 120 -9.81 -7.69 -2.75
C ALA A 120 -8.39 -7.52 -2.18
N MET A 121 -8.24 -7.71 -0.88
CA MET A 121 -6.95 -7.56 -0.20
C MET A 121 -5.97 -8.69 -0.54
N ARG A 122 -6.44 -9.95 -0.68
CA ARG A 122 -5.60 -11.05 -1.17
C ARG A 122 -5.12 -10.82 -2.59
N SER A 123 -5.94 -10.19 -3.44
CA SER A 123 -5.52 -9.80 -4.78
C SER A 123 -4.39 -8.78 -4.77
N LEU A 124 -4.48 -7.75 -3.92
CA LEU A 124 -3.40 -6.76 -3.74
C LEU A 124 -2.15 -7.41 -3.15
N LEU A 125 -2.30 -8.29 -2.17
CA LEU A 125 -1.20 -9.04 -1.57
C LEU A 125 -0.50 -9.93 -2.60
N ALA A 126 -1.25 -10.70 -3.41
CA ALA A 126 -0.69 -11.55 -4.47
C ALA A 126 0.20 -10.76 -5.42
N LEU A 127 -0.28 -9.59 -5.88
CA LEU A 127 0.49 -8.72 -6.77
C LEU A 127 1.75 -8.18 -6.11
N LYS A 128 1.73 -7.91 -4.81
CA LYS A 128 2.91 -7.47 -4.06
C LYS A 128 3.92 -8.60 -3.85
N LEU A 129 3.47 -9.77 -3.47
CA LEU A 129 4.32 -10.96 -3.31
C LEU A 129 5.00 -11.35 -4.63
N PHE A 130 4.32 -11.18 -5.75
CA PHE A 130 4.88 -11.43 -7.07
C PHE A 130 5.82 -10.31 -7.56
N GLY A 131 5.84 -9.16 -6.89
CA GLY A 131 6.71 -8.04 -7.25
C GLY A 131 6.14 -7.09 -8.32
N ASN A 132 4.84 -7.10 -8.54
CA ASN A 132 4.19 -6.15 -9.45
C ASN A 132 4.30 -4.71 -8.91
N ALA A 133 5.09 -3.90 -9.61
CA ALA A 133 5.34 -2.51 -9.22
C ALA A 133 4.15 -1.58 -9.46
N ARG A 134 3.25 -1.93 -10.38
CA ARG A 134 2.09 -1.10 -10.78
C ARG A 134 0.84 -1.96 -10.93
N HIS A 135 -0.31 -1.42 -10.52
CA HIS A 135 -1.61 -2.09 -10.70
C HIS A 135 -1.93 -2.42 -12.16
N SER A 136 -1.45 -1.61 -13.10
CA SER A 136 -1.64 -1.86 -14.54
C SER A 136 -1.00 -3.15 -15.04
N HIS A 137 0.02 -3.67 -14.37
CA HIS A 137 0.69 -4.92 -14.74
C HIS A 137 -0.21 -6.14 -14.57
N VAL A 138 -1.27 -6.05 -13.75
CA VAL A 138 -2.26 -7.12 -13.62
C VAL A 138 -2.91 -7.49 -14.96
N MET A 139 -2.96 -6.56 -15.92
CA MET A 139 -3.64 -6.80 -17.20
C MET A 139 -2.98 -7.87 -18.05
N SER A 140 -1.68 -8.12 -17.88
CA SER A 140 -0.99 -9.25 -18.54
C SER A 140 -1.34 -10.61 -17.93
N ASP A 141 -1.88 -10.61 -16.71
CA ASP A 141 -2.09 -11.79 -15.89
C ASP A 141 -3.56 -12.03 -15.52
N VAL A 142 -4.45 -11.18 -16.03
CA VAL A 142 -5.88 -11.19 -15.67
C VAL A 142 -6.59 -12.52 -15.99
N LEU A 143 -6.04 -13.30 -16.91
CA LEU A 143 -6.56 -14.61 -17.31
C LEU A 143 -5.87 -15.78 -16.60
N ASP A 144 -4.84 -15.52 -15.79
CA ASP A 144 -4.15 -16.59 -15.07
C ASP A 144 -5.04 -17.13 -13.94
N GLU A 145 -5.34 -18.41 -14.01
CA GLU A 145 -6.24 -19.08 -13.07
C GLU A 145 -5.60 -19.27 -11.70
N GLY A 146 -4.29 -19.53 -11.64
CA GLY A 146 -3.58 -19.70 -10.37
C GLY A 146 -3.53 -18.42 -9.56
N LEU A 147 -3.30 -17.27 -10.22
CA LEU A 147 -3.34 -15.97 -9.57
C LEU A 147 -4.74 -15.66 -8.99
N ALA A 148 -5.78 -15.96 -9.77
CA ALA A 148 -7.16 -15.78 -9.34
C ALA A 148 -7.51 -16.70 -8.15
N LEU A 149 -7.15 -17.98 -8.25
CA LEU A 149 -7.38 -18.98 -7.20
C LEU A 149 -6.71 -18.62 -5.87
N PHE A 150 -5.47 -18.12 -5.91
CA PHE A 150 -4.79 -17.64 -4.70
C PHE A 150 -5.59 -16.52 -4.01
N ALA A 151 -6.18 -15.62 -4.78
CA ALA A 151 -7.04 -14.56 -4.24
C ALA A 151 -8.44 -15.05 -3.79
N GLY A 152 -8.80 -16.32 -4.07
CA GLY A 152 -10.13 -16.87 -3.81
C GLY A 152 -11.18 -16.37 -4.81
N LEU A 153 -10.78 -16.17 -6.07
CA LEU A 153 -11.63 -15.65 -7.14
C LEU A 153 -11.46 -16.50 -8.41
N ASN A 154 -12.45 -16.48 -9.29
CA ASN A 154 -12.32 -17.08 -10.62
C ASN A 154 -11.47 -16.21 -11.57
N ARG A 155 -11.41 -14.91 -11.33
CA ARG A 155 -10.57 -13.94 -12.05
C ARG A 155 -10.05 -12.88 -11.11
N ILE A 156 -8.79 -12.52 -11.27
CA ILE A 156 -8.19 -11.43 -10.51
C ILE A 156 -8.83 -10.08 -10.89
N PRO A 157 -9.07 -9.16 -9.96
CA PRO A 157 -9.61 -7.84 -10.27
C PRO A 157 -8.74 -7.09 -11.26
N LYS A 158 -9.37 -6.41 -12.22
CA LYS A 158 -8.69 -5.64 -13.25
C LYS A 158 -8.14 -4.31 -12.72
N ARG A 159 -7.29 -3.67 -13.52
CA ARG A 159 -6.62 -2.39 -13.20
C ARG A 159 -7.55 -1.33 -12.61
N ALA A 160 -8.73 -1.11 -13.21
CA ALA A 160 -9.64 -0.07 -12.73
C ALA A 160 -10.03 -0.28 -11.27
N PHE A 161 -10.45 -1.51 -10.92
CA PHE A 161 -10.80 -1.85 -9.53
C PHE A 161 -9.61 -1.61 -8.58
N LEU A 162 -8.44 -2.14 -8.92
CA LEU A 162 -7.24 -2.05 -8.07
C LEU A 162 -6.75 -0.61 -7.89
N THR A 163 -6.86 0.22 -8.95
CA THR A 163 -6.44 1.62 -8.90
C THR A 163 -7.39 2.47 -8.06
N GLU A 164 -8.69 2.20 -8.17
CA GLU A 164 -9.72 2.95 -7.45
C GLU A 164 -9.94 2.46 -6.02
N TYR A 165 -9.45 1.27 -5.69
CA TYR A 165 -9.73 0.64 -4.40
C TYR A 165 -9.27 1.48 -3.22
N SER A 166 -8.06 2.04 -3.27
CA SER A 166 -7.54 2.90 -2.22
C SER A 166 -8.36 4.17 -2.00
N GLY A 167 -8.93 4.73 -3.07
CA GLY A 167 -9.81 5.89 -2.98
C GLY A 167 -11.19 5.63 -2.36
N ARG A 168 -11.54 4.35 -2.16
CA ARG A 168 -12.79 3.94 -1.50
C ARG A 168 -12.61 3.67 -0.02
N ILE A 169 -11.37 3.60 0.47
CA ILE A 169 -11.08 3.31 1.88
C ILE A 169 -11.29 4.59 2.69
N ASP A 170 -12.15 4.50 3.70
CA ASP A 170 -12.25 5.55 4.71
C ASP A 170 -10.94 5.57 5.51
N PRO A 171 -10.26 6.73 5.64
CA PRO A 171 -9.04 6.84 6.43
C PRO A 171 -9.17 6.31 7.88
N ALA A 172 -10.35 6.34 8.47
CA ALA A 172 -10.61 5.79 9.79
C ALA A 172 -10.40 4.25 9.88
N CYS A 173 -10.36 3.55 8.75
CA CYS A 173 -10.06 2.12 8.70
C CYS A 173 -8.60 1.81 9.04
N TYR A 174 -7.65 2.70 8.72
CA TYR A 174 -6.22 2.44 8.88
C TYR A 174 -5.79 2.27 10.35
N PRO A 175 -6.15 3.15 11.29
CA PRO A 175 -5.84 2.95 12.71
C PRO A 175 -6.47 1.66 13.27
N LYS A 176 -7.69 1.32 12.84
CA LYS A 176 -8.34 0.07 13.24
C LYS A 176 -7.58 -1.15 12.73
N LEU A 177 -7.22 -1.15 11.45
CA LEU A 177 -6.45 -2.24 10.84
C LEU A 177 -5.09 -2.40 11.53
N LEU A 178 -4.40 -1.30 11.82
CA LEU A 178 -3.13 -1.32 12.53
C LEU A 178 -3.26 -1.98 13.91
N THR A 179 -4.30 -1.61 14.67
CA THR A 179 -4.59 -2.19 15.98
C THR A 179 -4.88 -3.69 15.89
N LEU A 180 -5.77 -4.10 14.99
CA LEU A 180 -6.13 -5.50 14.78
C LEU A 180 -4.91 -6.33 14.32
N TRP A 181 -4.11 -5.77 13.44
CA TRP A 181 -2.85 -6.39 12.99
C TRP A 181 -1.88 -6.58 14.14
N PHE A 182 -1.68 -5.56 14.97
CA PHE A 182 -0.82 -5.62 16.15
C PHE A 182 -1.24 -6.77 17.08
N ASP A 183 -2.54 -6.86 17.38
CA ASP A 183 -3.09 -7.90 18.26
C ASP A 183 -2.91 -9.30 17.65
N ALA A 184 -3.15 -9.46 16.35
CA ALA A 184 -2.95 -10.73 15.65
C ALA A 184 -1.49 -11.17 15.64
N MET A 185 -0.56 -10.25 15.42
CA MET A 185 0.89 -10.55 15.47
C MET A 185 1.34 -10.89 16.89
N GLY A 186 0.82 -10.19 17.89
CA GLY A 186 1.05 -10.50 19.30
C GLY A 186 0.55 -11.90 19.68
N ALA A 187 -0.64 -12.30 19.22
CA ALA A 187 -1.19 -13.63 19.45
C ALA A 187 -0.34 -14.75 18.82
N LEU A 188 0.37 -14.46 17.73
CA LEU A 188 1.34 -15.37 17.10
C LEU A 188 2.73 -15.35 17.77
N GLY A 189 2.92 -14.53 18.79
CA GLY A 189 4.20 -14.37 19.48
C GLY A 189 5.30 -13.71 18.65
N LEU A 190 4.92 -12.99 17.58
CA LEU A 190 5.85 -12.37 16.64
C LEU A 190 6.35 -10.99 17.08
N SER A 191 5.69 -10.34 18.00
CA SER A 191 6.05 -9.01 18.51
C SER A 191 6.55 -9.12 19.94
N ARG A 192 7.86 -9.01 20.15
CA ARG A 192 8.51 -9.19 21.47
C ARG A 192 8.67 -7.92 22.27
N GLY A 193 8.75 -6.78 21.61
CA GLY A 193 8.76 -5.46 22.24
C GLY A 193 10.04 -5.07 22.99
N HIS A 194 11.18 -5.62 22.59
CA HIS A 194 12.45 -5.27 23.22
C HIS A 194 13.15 -4.11 22.53
N SER A 195 13.39 -4.24 21.23
CA SER A 195 14.09 -3.28 20.41
C SER A 195 13.32 -3.04 19.11
N PHE A 196 13.32 -1.82 18.61
CA PHE A 196 12.58 -1.43 17.41
C PHE A 196 13.44 -0.61 16.46
N ASP A 197 13.45 -1.04 15.20
CA ASP A 197 14.00 -0.28 14.08
C ASP A 197 12.93 0.69 13.56
N LEU A 198 13.24 2.00 13.56
CA LEU A 198 12.32 3.05 13.13
C LEU A 198 12.89 3.76 11.90
N ASP A 199 12.08 3.94 10.86
CA ASP A 199 12.53 4.63 9.65
C ASP A 199 11.39 5.38 8.95
N PHE A 200 11.77 6.41 8.18
CA PHE A 200 10.89 7.07 7.23
C PHE A 200 11.09 6.53 5.83
N HIS A 201 10.01 6.12 5.22
CA HIS A 201 9.99 5.74 3.82
C HIS A 201 9.20 6.74 2.98
N THR A 202 9.80 7.28 1.92
CA THR A 202 9.09 8.15 0.98
C THR A 202 8.51 7.35 -0.17
N ILE A 203 7.19 7.32 -0.27
CA ILE A 203 6.46 6.73 -1.39
C ILE A 203 6.30 7.80 -2.47
N PRO A 204 6.93 7.66 -3.66
CA PRO A 204 6.82 8.66 -4.72
C PRO A 204 5.39 8.82 -5.21
N PHE A 205 4.93 10.07 -5.30
CA PHE A 205 3.63 10.43 -5.84
C PHE A 205 3.79 11.05 -7.23
N HIS A 206 3.00 10.59 -8.18
CA HIS A 206 3.07 11.01 -9.59
C HIS A 206 1.81 11.77 -10.05
N GLY A 207 0.86 12.01 -9.15
CA GLY A 207 -0.32 12.79 -9.41
C GLY A 207 -0.11 14.31 -9.23
N GLU A 208 -1.19 15.08 -9.40
CA GLU A 208 -1.18 16.55 -9.35
C GLU A 208 -1.76 17.13 -8.04
N ASP A 209 -1.86 16.31 -6.99
CA ASP A 209 -2.40 16.78 -5.72
C ASP A 209 -1.50 17.87 -5.13
N ALA A 210 -2.11 19.03 -4.82
CA ALA A 210 -1.41 20.19 -4.27
C ALA A 210 -0.98 19.97 -2.81
N LEU A 211 -1.68 19.12 -2.06
CA LEU A 211 -1.43 18.87 -0.64
C LEU A 211 -0.23 17.93 -0.41
N VAL A 212 0.25 17.25 -1.45
CA VAL A 212 1.36 16.32 -1.33
C VAL A 212 2.69 17.08 -1.29
N GLU A 213 3.41 16.92 -0.19
CA GLU A 213 4.70 17.57 0.05
C GLU A 213 5.83 16.94 -0.78
N LYS A 214 6.93 17.71 -0.97
CA LYS A 214 8.15 17.20 -1.63
C LYS A 214 9.09 16.61 -0.59
N HIS A 215 9.39 15.32 -0.71
CA HIS A 215 10.36 14.59 0.12
C HIS A 215 11.55 14.12 -0.71
N TYR A 216 12.64 13.78 -0.03
CA TYR A 216 13.81 13.17 -0.69
C TYR A 216 13.53 11.70 -0.98
N VAL A 217 13.72 11.28 -2.23
CA VAL A 217 13.55 9.88 -2.67
C VAL A 217 14.94 9.33 -2.97
N SER A 218 15.44 8.46 -2.09
CA SER A 218 16.80 7.91 -2.15
C SER A 218 17.11 7.23 -3.48
N LYS A 219 16.20 6.38 -3.99
CA LYS A 219 16.36 5.70 -5.29
C LYS A 219 16.53 6.63 -6.48
N ARG A 220 16.13 7.89 -6.37
CA ARG A 220 16.20 8.90 -7.44
C ARG A 220 17.15 10.04 -7.11
N SER A 221 17.76 10.03 -5.94
CA SER A 221 18.68 11.06 -5.43
C SER A 221 18.18 12.50 -5.60
N ARG A 222 16.85 12.70 -5.53
CA ARG A 222 16.22 14.02 -5.71
C ARG A 222 14.96 14.18 -4.84
N ARG A 223 14.59 15.45 -4.61
CA ARG A 223 13.30 15.77 -3.98
C ARG A 223 12.18 15.75 -5.02
N GLN A 224 11.10 15.03 -4.72
CA GLN A 224 9.87 14.99 -5.52
C GLN A 224 8.65 14.89 -4.61
N LYS A 225 7.45 15.12 -5.16
CA LYS A 225 6.21 14.88 -4.44
C LYS A 225 6.16 13.43 -3.98
N GLY A 226 5.74 13.21 -2.74
CA GLY A 226 5.68 11.88 -2.15
C GLY A 226 4.96 11.89 -0.82
N ILE A 227 4.49 10.72 -0.44
CA ILE A 227 3.88 10.46 0.88
C ILE A 227 5.01 10.00 1.80
N LEU A 228 5.17 10.67 2.93
CA LEU A 228 6.12 10.26 3.95
C LEU A 228 5.42 9.25 4.88
N ALA A 229 5.90 8.02 4.85
CA ALA A 229 5.45 6.97 5.76
C ALA A 229 6.50 6.75 6.85
N PHE A 230 6.03 6.70 8.09
CA PHE A 230 6.83 6.25 9.23
C PHE A 230 6.52 4.78 9.49
N LEU A 231 7.56 4.01 9.76
CA LEU A 231 7.47 2.57 10.00
C LEU A 231 8.23 2.21 11.27
N ALA A 232 7.64 1.34 12.09
CA ALA A 232 8.33 0.71 13.21
C ALA A 232 8.30 -0.80 13.04
N GLN A 233 9.48 -1.42 13.09
CA GLN A 233 9.68 -2.86 12.97
C GLN A 233 10.28 -3.38 14.28
N ASP A 234 9.71 -4.46 14.82
CA ASP A 234 10.34 -5.21 15.89
C ASP A 234 11.66 -5.82 15.37
N ALA A 235 12.76 -5.53 16.05
CA ALA A 235 14.10 -5.90 15.58
C ALA A 235 14.35 -7.41 15.61
N ASP A 236 13.71 -8.13 16.53
CA ASP A 236 13.87 -9.57 16.70
C ASP A 236 13.02 -10.36 15.70
N SER A 237 11.73 -10.07 15.66
CA SER A 237 10.77 -10.79 14.81
C SER A 237 10.75 -10.31 13.36
N ARG A 238 11.30 -9.12 13.08
CA ARG A 238 11.26 -8.44 11.79
C ARG A 238 9.83 -8.11 11.30
N VAL A 239 8.89 -8.05 12.21
CA VAL A 239 7.49 -7.71 11.92
C VAL A 239 7.27 -6.22 12.08
N PHE A 240 6.60 -5.60 11.11
CA PHE A 240 6.13 -4.22 11.27
C PHE A 240 4.97 -4.20 12.26
N CYS A 241 5.14 -3.45 13.34
CA CYS A 241 4.15 -3.31 14.41
C CYS A 241 3.44 -1.96 14.40
N TYR A 242 3.98 -0.97 13.69
CA TYR A 242 3.37 0.36 13.55
C TYR A 242 3.68 0.95 12.18
N ALA A 243 2.72 1.66 11.61
CA ALA A 243 2.88 2.41 10.37
C ALA A 243 1.97 3.65 10.38
N ASN A 244 2.49 4.79 9.91
CA ASN A 244 1.72 6.00 9.68
C ASN A 244 2.15 6.63 8.35
N ALA A 245 1.21 6.78 7.41
CA ALA A 245 1.47 7.38 6.10
C ALA A 245 0.92 8.83 5.97
N GLU A 246 0.43 9.41 7.07
CA GLU A 246 -0.10 10.78 7.13
C GLU A 246 0.89 11.78 7.71
N VAL A 247 2.17 11.40 7.75
CA VAL A 247 3.21 12.22 8.37
C VAL A 247 3.51 13.45 7.52
N ARG A 248 3.41 14.63 8.13
CA ARG A 248 3.82 15.90 7.53
C ARG A 248 5.19 16.32 8.05
N LYS A 249 5.89 17.16 7.28
CA LYS A 249 7.20 17.67 7.68
C LYS A 249 7.18 18.44 8.99
N SER A 250 6.08 19.15 9.27
CA SER A 250 5.90 19.86 10.53
C SER A 250 5.97 18.93 11.74
N ASP A 251 5.42 17.72 11.62
CA ASP A 251 5.13 16.83 12.73
C ASP A 251 6.02 15.58 12.74
N GLN A 252 6.87 15.43 11.71
CA GLN A 252 7.68 14.22 11.54
C GLN A 252 8.56 13.88 12.78
N HIS A 253 8.96 14.90 13.54
CA HIS A 253 9.82 14.71 14.72
C HIS A 253 9.09 14.08 15.91
N ASP A 254 7.78 14.14 15.92
CA ASP A 254 6.95 13.62 17.03
C ASP A 254 6.47 12.18 16.79
N GLU A 255 6.71 11.64 15.60
CA GLU A 255 6.28 10.27 15.25
C GLU A 255 6.90 9.21 16.15
N ILE A 256 8.12 9.41 16.63
CA ILE A 256 8.74 8.50 17.60
C ILE A 256 7.91 8.45 18.89
N LEU A 257 7.49 9.61 19.39
CA LEU A 257 6.69 9.67 20.63
C LEU A 257 5.28 9.09 20.41
N ARG A 258 4.67 9.32 19.23
CA ARG A 258 3.40 8.69 18.87
C ARG A 258 3.51 7.16 18.82
N PHE A 259 4.62 6.65 18.30
CA PHE A 259 4.89 5.22 18.34
C PHE A 259 5.03 4.70 19.78
N VAL A 260 5.77 5.39 20.63
CA VAL A 260 5.92 5.02 22.06
C VAL A 260 4.57 5.00 22.78
N ASP A 261 3.72 6.01 22.53
CA ASP A 261 2.38 6.09 23.12
C ASP A 261 1.48 4.95 22.61
N PHE A 262 1.52 4.67 21.30
CA PHE A 262 0.80 3.52 20.71
C PHE A 262 1.25 2.20 21.33
N TRP A 263 2.56 1.98 21.40
CA TRP A 263 3.12 0.75 21.97
C TRP A 263 2.72 0.59 23.43
N LYS A 264 2.86 1.63 24.24
CA LYS A 264 2.45 1.63 25.64
C LYS A 264 0.97 1.32 25.81
N ALA A 265 0.13 1.93 24.98
CA ALA A 265 -1.32 1.70 25.03
C ALA A 265 -1.70 0.25 24.67
N ARG A 266 -0.94 -0.40 23.79
CA ARG A 266 -1.25 -1.77 23.30
C ARG A 266 -0.55 -2.85 24.10
N ALA A 267 0.73 -2.68 24.41
CA ALA A 267 1.55 -3.67 25.10
C ALA A 267 1.55 -3.51 26.62
N GLY A 268 1.03 -2.38 27.16
CA GLY A 268 1.05 -2.08 28.60
C GLY A 268 2.44 -1.72 29.14
N THR A 269 3.49 -1.74 28.31
CA THR A 269 4.87 -1.46 28.71
C THR A 269 5.51 -0.48 27.74
N LEU A 270 6.60 0.15 28.16
CA LEU A 270 7.41 0.98 27.26
C LEU A 270 8.39 0.12 26.44
N PRO A 271 8.76 0.54 25.21
CA PRO A 271 9.86 -0.05 24.47
C PRO A 271 11.15 0.04 25.31
N LYS A 272 12.06 -0.94 25.21
CA LYS A 272 13.34 -0.87 25.91
C LYS A 272 14.37 -0.10 25.11
N GLU A 273 14.38 -0.29 23.80
CA GLU A 273 15.37 0.30 22.90
C GLU A 273 14.74 0.72 21.57
N LEU A 274 15.18 1.86 21.06
CA LEU A 274 14.77 2.39 19.75
C LEU A 274 16.02 2.67 18.90
N ILE A 275 16.01 2.22 17.65
CA ILE A 275 17.10 2.43 16.69
C ILE A 275 16.55 3.23 15.51
N PHE A 276 17.14 4.39 15.23
CA PHE A 276 16.63 5.29 14.20
C PHE A 276 17.64 6.28 13.63
N ASP A 277 17.36 6.85 12.45
CA ASP A 277 18.19 7.91 11.84
C ASP A 277 17.96 9.28 12.53
N SER A 278 18.97 10.11 12.53
CA SER A 278 18.99 11.47 13.10
C SER A 278 17.91 12.43 12.56
N LYS A 279 17.29 12.11 11.43
CA LYS A 279 16.21 12.91 10.86
C LYS A 279 14.88 12.75 11.59
N LEU A 280 14.75 11.70 12.37
CA LEU A 280 13.51 11.30 13.01
C LEU A 280 13.14 12.12 14.24
N THR A 281 14.08 12.93 14.83
CA THR A 281 13.79 13.53 16.12
C THR A 281 14.60 14.80 16.41
N THR A 282 14.28 15.42 17.53
CA THR A 282 14.96 16.58 18.12
C THR A 282 15.62 16.18 19.44
N TYR A 283 16.58 16.99 19.92
CA TYR A 283 17.17 16.76 21.25
C TYR A 283 16.12 16.82 22.36
N ALA A 284 15.08 17.65 22.23
CA ALA A 284 13.97 17.69 23.17
C ALA A 284 13.26 16.33 23.26
N ASN A 285 12.99 15.70 22.13
CA ASN A 285 12.35 14.39 22.09
C ASN A 285 13.29 13.28 22.58
N LEU A 286 14.60 13.35 22.27
CA LEU A 286 15.60 12.43 22.85
C LEU A 286 15.62 12.54 24.39
N ASN A 287 15.56 13.76 24.93
CA ASN A 287 15.49 13.98 26.37
C ASN A 287 14.22 13.37 26.99
N ARG A 288 13.08 13.46 26.30
CA ARG A 288 11.84 12.79 26.73
C ARG A 288 11.97 11.28 26.76
N LEU A 289 12.56 10.67 25.72
CA LEU A 289 12.85 9.23 25.70
C LEU A 289 13.74 8.81 26.87
N ASN A 290 14.81 9.57 27.13
CA ASN A 290 15.70 9.34 28.25
C ASN A 290 14.96 9.43 29.61
N GLN A 291 14.11 10.42 29.79
CA GLN A 291 13.27 10.56 30.99
C GLN A 291 12.29 9.41 31.20
N MET A 292 11.82 8.79 30.11
CA MET A 292 10.99 7.59 30.14
C MET A 292 11.79 6.31 30.39
N GLY A 293 13.14 6.37 30.46
CA GLY A 293 14.01 5.22 30.61
C GLY A 293 14.15 4.36 29.34
N ILE A 294 13.87 4.95 28.18
CA ILE A 294 13.99 4.28 26.89
C ILE A 294 15.41 4.50 26.34
N ALA A 295 16.17 3.43 26.15
CA ALA A 295 17.44 3.50 25.45
C ALA A 295 17.26 3.77 23.97
N PHE A 296 18.19 4.45 23.33
CA PHE A 296 18.13 4.68 21.89
C PHE A 296 19.51 4.70 21.24
N ILE A 297 19.56 4.27 19.99
CA ILE A 297 20.72 4.38 19.11
C ILE A 297 20.32 5.25 17.92
N THR A 298 21.03 6.35 17.72
CA THR A 298 20.74 7.25 16.61
C THR A 298 22.02 7.91 16.07
N LEU A 299 21.96 8.40 14.85
CA LEU A 299 23.06 9.15 14.25
C LEU A 299 23.03 10.61 14.76
N ARG A 300 24.13 11.10 15.23
CA ARG A 300 24.27 12.53 15.55
C ARG A 300 24.33 13.36 14.27
N ARG A 301 23.57 14.45 14.22
CA ARG A 301 23.63 15.38 13.07
C ARG A 301 25.01 16.00 12.96
N ARG A 302 25.58 15.99 11.77
CA ARG A 302 26.86 16.64 11.48
C ARG A 302 26.72 18.15 11.62
N SER A 303 27.43 18.75 12.59
CA SER A 303 27.64 20.18 12.70
C SER A 303 29.06 20.54 12.24
N ARG A 304 29.27 21.81 11.90
CA ARG A 304 30.63 22.29 11.56
C ARG A 304 31.60 22.07 12.72
N GLN A 305 31.15 22.33 13.95
CA GLN A 305 31.96 22.12 15.15
C GLN A 305 32.31 20.65 15.33
N LEU A 306 31.34 19.74 15.23
CA LEU A 306 31.61 18.29 15.34
C LEU A 306 32.62 17.81 14.32
N LEU A 307 32.55 18.33 13.10
CA LEU A 307 33.54 17.97 12.05
C LEU A 307 34.93 18.51 12.35
N ALA A 308 35.03 19.72 12.89
CA ALA A 308 36.30 20.30 13.35
C ALA A 308 36.89 19.47 14.51
N ASP A 309 36.10 19.16 15.54
CA ASP A 309 36.49 18.33 16.68
C ASP A 309 37.02 16.96 16.23
N ILE A 310 36.37 16.35 15.22
CA ILE A 310 36.80 15.07 14.63
C ILE A 310 38.15 15.22 13.90
N GLN A 311 38.34 16.31 13.16
CA GLN A 311 39.59 16.58 12.42
C GLN A 311 40.76 16.87 13.35
N ASP A 312 40.51 17.58 14.46
CA ASP A 312 41.51 17.95 15.45
C ASP A 312 41.88 16.79 16.40
N THR A 313 41.12 15.68 16.35
CA THR A 313 41.36 14.51 17.19
C THR A 313 42.63 13.78 16.76
N PRO A 314 43.63 13.56 17.66
CA PRO A 314 44.88 12.88 17.33
C PRO A 314 44.64 11.46 16.77
N VAL A 315 45.45 11.08 15.77
CA VAL A 315 45.34 9.76 15.13
C VAL A 315 45.50 8.61 16.14
N SER A 316 46.28 8.83 17.20
CA SER A 316 46.50 7.87 18.29
C SER A 316 45.25 7.57 19.12
N ALA A 317 44.26 8.48 19.15
CA ALA A 317 43.00 8.28 19.87
C ALA A 317 42.03 7.32 19.14
N TRP A 318 42.32 7.04 17.88
CA TRP A 318 41.45 6.19 17.04
C TRP A 318 41.94 4.75 17.10
N ARG A 319 41.08 3.80 17.51
CA ARG A 319 41.37 2.36 17.48
C ARG A 319 40.76 1.71 16.22
N ARG A 320 41.48 0.80 15.64
CA ARG A 320 40.95 -0.07 14.57
C ARG A 320 40.07 -1.15 15.14
N ILE A 321 38.96 -1.43 14.47
CA ILE A 321 38.12 -2.59 14.74
C ILE A 321 37.98 -3.42 13.47
N GLU A 322 37.81 -4.72 13.63
CA GLU A 322 37.44 -5.62 12.55
C GLU A 322 35.92 -5.83 12.56
N LEU A 323 35.28 -5.69 11.39
CA LEU A 323 33.86 -5.92 11.22
C LEU A 323 33.66 -7.27 10.53
N GLU A 324 32.85 -8.13 11.13
CA GLU A 324 32.45 -9.43 10.56
C GLU A 324 31.61 -9.30 9.28
N ALA A 325 31.00 -8.14 9.05
CA ALA A 325 30.18 -7.89 7.87
C ALA A 325 30.99 -7.84 6.58
N VAL A 326 30.89 -8.88 5.79
CA VAL A 326 31.70 -9.16 4.58
C VAL A 326 31.44 -8.20 3.42
N SER A 327 30.33 -7.45 3.41
CA SER A 327 29.88 -6.69 2.24
C SER A 327 30.36 -5.24 2.16
N ARG A 328 31.20 -4.77 3.09
CA ARG A 328 31.69 -3.37 3.11
C ARG A 328 33.09 -3.26 2.54
N ALA A 329 33.34 -2.18 1.77
CA ALA A 329 34.64 -1.85 1.23
C ALA A 329 35.72 -1.64 2.30
N TYR A 330 35.32 -1.24 3.51
CA TYR A 330 36.21 -1.03 4.66
C TYR A 330 35.89 -2.03 5.77
N ARG A 331 36.69 -3.10 5.89
CA ARG A 331 36.54 -4.09 6.93
C ARG A 331 37.16 -3.68 8.28
N THR A 332 38.09 -2.75 8.25
CA THR A 332 38.84 -2.29 9.43
C THR A 332 38.64 -0.77 9.62
N PRO A 333 37.44 -0.29 9.95
CA PRO A 333 37.23 1.13 10.23
C PRO A 333 37.96 1.53 11.52
N LYS A 334 38.25 2.81 11.64
CA LYS A 334 38.75 3.39 12.88
C LYS A 334 37.55 3.96 13.66
N ILE A 335 37.51 3.72 14.95
CA ILE A 335 36.49 4.26 15.85
C ILE A 335 37.14 4.99 17.02
N LEU A 336 36.40 5.97 17.53
CA LEU A 336 36.70 6.69 18.77
C LEU A 336 35.42 6.68 19.60
N ASP A 337 35.51 6.17 20.81
CA ASP A 337 34.45 6.24 21.80
C ASP A 337 34.68 7.45 22.71
N SER A 338 33.71 8.33 22.82
CA SER A 338 33.77 9.50 23.71
C SER A 338 32.42 9.73 24.37
N LYS A 339 32.45 10.14 25.63
CA LYS A 339 31.25 10.60 26.33
C LYS A 339 31.06 12.08 26.12
N ILE A 340 29.85 12.48 25.80
CA ILE A 340 29.46 13.87 25.65
C ILE A 340 28.23 14.16 26.49
N THR A 341 28.18 15.36 27.06
CA THR A 341 26.98 15.86 27.75
C THR A 341 26.47 17.08 26.99
N LEU A 342 25.17 17.12 26.68
CA LEU A 342 24.58 18.25 26.02
C LEU A 342 24.25 19.35 27.00
N THR A 343 24.73 20.57 26.75
CA THR A 343 24.60 21.75 27.65
C THR A 343 23.13 22.03 27.94
N ASP A 344 22.27 21.99 26.92
CA ASP A 344 20.84 22.31 27.06
C ASP A 344 20.01 21.15 27.62
N TYR A 345 20.57 19.94 27.66
CA TYR A 345 19.91 18.72 28.10
C TYR A 345 20.85 17.86 28.94
N PRO A 346 21.20 18.30 30.18
CA PRO A 346 22.23 17.65 30.96
C PRO A 346 21.91 16.22 31.40
N SER A 347 20.64 15.81 31.35
CA SER A 347 20.23 14.41 31.55
C SER A 347 20.52 13.49 30.35
N LEU A 348 20.82 14.05 29.16
CA LEU A 348 21.28 13.33 28.01
C LEU A 348 22.80 13.26 27.98
N SER A 349 23.34 12.13 28.38
CA SER A 349 24.76 11.78 28.23
C SER A 349 24.88 10.55 27.32
N GLY A 350 25.68 10.64 26.29
CA GLY A 350 25.93 9.54 25.33
C GLY A 350 27.40 9.21 25.23
#